data_95efc8671e6d2c2f2d487067dedf843d
#
_entry.id   95efc8671e6d2c2f2d487067dedf843d
#
_cell.length_a   1.000
_cell.length_b   1.000
_cell.length_c   1.000
_cell.angle_alpha   90.00
_cell.angle_beta   90.00
_cell.angle_gamma   90.00
#
_symmetry.space_group_name_H-M   'P 1'
#
loop_
_entity.id
_entity.type
_entity.pdbx_description
1 polymer ?
#
loop_
_entity_poly.entity_id
_entity_poly.type
_entity_poly.pdbx_seq_one_letter_code
_entity_poly.pdbx_strand_id
1 'polypeptide(L)'
;MTFKLLSKAALALAAMGLCLSAASAAYKSEYKLSVVPGASSGWGQTATFFADCVRQKSNGRINIKPYFGAQLMAGKQTSELLLVRRGAIDFALASTINWSPQIKELNLTALPFFVANN
;
A
#
# COMPACT_ATOMS: atom_id res chain seq x y z
N MET A 1 -48.94 26.71 -19.40
CA MET A 1 -48.42 25.36 -19.62
C MET A 1 -46.87 25.31 -19.54
N THR A 2 -46.17 26.40 -19.62
CA THR A 2 -44.70 26.54 -19.65
C THR A 2 -44.01 26.47 -18.27
N PHE A 3 -44.71 26.85 -17.18
CA PHE A 3 -44.13 26.89 -15.82
C PHE A 3 -43.85 25.50 -15.24
N LYS A 4 -44.65 24.48 -15.57
CA LYS A 4 -44.46 23.09 -15.10
C LYS A 4 -43.28 22.35 -15.79
N LEU A 5 -42.91 22.79 -16.99
CA LEU A 5 -41.78 22.22 -17.74
C LEU A 5 -40.42 22.72 -17.19
N LEU A 6 -40.36 24.01 -16.80
CA LEU A 6 -39.14 24.58 -16.21
C LEU A 6 -38.81 23.97 -14.84
N SER A 7 -39.83 23.65 -14.01
CA SER A 7 -39.59 23.04 -12.71
C SER A 7 -39.06 21.60 -12.82
N LYS A 8 -39.50 20.83 -13.80
CA LYS A 8 -38.99 19.46 -14.01
C LYS A 8 -37.58 19.44 -14.59
N ALA A 9 -37.20 20.38 -15.41
CA ALA A 9 -35.84 20.53 -15.95
C ALA A 9 -34.86 20.93 -14.87
N ALA A 10 -35.23 21.83 -13.94
CA ALA A 10 -34.41 22.22 -12.83
C ALA A 10 -34.17 21.07 -11.83
N LEU A 11 -35.18 20.24 -11.58
CA LEU A 11 -35.02 19.04 -10.72
C LEU A 11 -34.12 17.99 -11.35
N ALA A 12 -34.15 17.80 -12.66
CA ALA A 12 -33.31 16.86 -13.37
C ALA A 12 -31.82 17.28 -13.37
N LEU A 13 -31.53 18.58 -13.50
CA LEU A 13 -30.16 19.11 -13.41
C LEU A 13 -29.61 19.00 -11.99
N ALA A 14 -30.43 19.21 -10.94
CA ALA A 14 -30.00 19.06 -9.55
C ALA A 14 -29.70 17.59 -9.21
N ALA A 15 -30.44 16.63 -9.75
CA ALA A 15 -30.20 15.21 -9.54
C ALA A 15 -28.90 14.72 -10.23
N MET A 16 -28.57 15.29 -11.40
CA MET A 16 -27.35 14.93 -12.13
C MET A 16 -26.08 15.50 -11.46
N GLY A 17 -26.18 16.62 -10.74
CA GLY A 17 -25.09 17.21 -9.97
C GLY A 17 -24.71 16.39 -8.71
N LEU A 18 -25.64 15.66 -8.10
CA LEU A 18 -25.39 14.83 -6.93
C LEU A 18 -24.65 13.50 -7.27
N CYS A 19 -24.75 13.02 -8.49
CA CYS A 19 -24.10 11.77 -8.89
C CYS A 19 -22.60 11.91 -9.20
N LEU A 20 -22.09 13.13 -9.43
CA LEU A 20 -20.66 13.34 -9.71
C LEU A 20 -19.77 13.38 -8.46
N SER A 21 -20.34 13.50 -7.27
CA SER A 21 -19.57 13.59 -6.02
C SER A 21 -19.23 12.24 -5.37
N ALA A 22 -19.64 11.11 -5.94
CA ALA A 22 -19.51 9.79 -5.30
C ALA A 22 -18.29 8.97 -5.71
N ALA A 23 -17.39 9.47 -6.54
CA ALA A 23 -16.24 8.71 -7.06
C ALA A 23 -14.90 9.20 -6.51
N SER A 24 -14.85 9.85 -5.37
CA SER A 24 -13.58 10.02 -4.65
C SER A 24 -13.29 8.71 -3.92
N ALA A 25 -12.45 7.86 -4.51
CA ALA A 25 -11.91 6.71 -3.80
C ALA A 25 -11.28 7.22 -2.49
N ALA A 26 -11.93 6.92 -1.36
CA ALA A 26 -11.44 7.36 -0.06
C ALA A 26 -10.12 6.62 0.20
N TYR A 27 -9.01 7.34 0.12
CA TYR A 27 -7.71 6.82 0.53
C TYR A 27 -7.75 6.48 2.01
N LYS A 28 -7.03 5.41 2.42
CA LYS A 28 -6.83 5.12 3.84
C LYS A 28 -6.10 6.29 4.49
N SER A 29 -6.40 6.57 5.75
CA SER A 29 -5.68 7.57 6.55
C SER A 29 -4.20 7.21 6.70
N GLU A 30 -3.88 5.91 6.71
CA GLU A 30 -2.53 5.37 6.82
C GLU A 30 -2.43 4.04 6.06
N TYR A 31 -1.37 3.88 5.29
CA TYR A 31 -0.93 2.62 4.70
C TYR A 31 0.27 2.09 5.48
N LYS A 32 0.23 0.86 5.93
CA LYS A 32 1.27 0.24 6.75
C LYS A 32 2.32 -0.42 5.86
N LEU A 33 3.59 -0.01 6.02
CA LEU A 33 4.74 -0.65 5.37
C LEU A 33 5.55 -1.38 6.44
N SER A 34 5.62 -2.71 6.36
CA SER A 34 6.45 -3.51 7.24
C SER A 34 7.89 -3.55 6.75
N VAL A 35 8.83 -3.36 7.69
CA VAL A 35 10.27 -3.44 7.45
C VAL A 35 10.91 -4.21 8.59
N VAL A 36 11.51 -5.36 8.28
CA VAL A 36 12.12 -6.23 9.29
C VAL A 36 13.33 -5.58 9.98
N PRO A 37 14.31 -4.99 9.26
CA PRO A 37 15.41 -4.30 9.90
C PRO A 37 15.00 -2.98 10.57
N GLY A 38 15.91 -2.44 11.38
CA GLY A 38 15.73 -1.15 12.05
C GLY A 38 15.78 0.04 11.10
N ALA A 39 15.28 1.20 11.56
CA ALA A 39 15.20 2.44 10.78
C ALA A 39 16.56 2.94 10.25
N SER A 40 17.65 2.72 11.00
CA SER A 40 19.01 3.14 10.62
C SER A 40 19.66 2.24 9.56
N SER A 41 19.07 1.08 9.25
CA SER A 41 19.56 0.18 8.20
C SER A 41 19.34 0.76 6.80
N GLY A 42 20.08 0.29 5.78
CA GLY A 42 19.83 0.65 4.39
C GLY A 42 18.39 0.36 3.94
N TRP A 43 17.79 -0.72 4.43
CA TRP A 43 16.38 -1.05 4.18
C TRP A 43 15.43 -0.05 4.84
N GLY A 44 15.73 0.36 6.08
CA GLY A 44 14.94 1.35 6.78
C GLY A 44 14.97 2.72 6.07
N GLN A 45 16.14 3.14 5.63
CA GLN A 45 16.30 4.37 4.86
C GLN A 45 15.55 4.31 3.52
N THR A 46 15.64 3.18 2.80
CA THR A 46 14.91 2.95 1.56
C THR A 46 13.39 3.01 1.78
N ALA A 47 12.89 2.40 2.85
CA ALA A 47 11.45 2.44 3.18
C ALA A 47 10.97 3.86 3.49
N THR A 48 11.76 4.63 4.22
CA THR A 48 11.46 6.04 4.52
C THR A 48 11.45 6.88 3.24
N PHE A 49 12.47 6.74 2.41
CA PHE A 49 12.54 7.42 1.12
C PHE A 49 11.34 7.09 0.23
N PHE A 50 10.96 5.81 0.14
CA PHE A 50 9.79 5.36 -0.61
C PHE A 50 8.51 6.03 -0.08
N ALA A 51 8.29 6.02 1.23
CA ALA A 51 7.11 6.63 1.85
C ALA A 51 7.02 8.14 1.57
N ASP A 52 8.15 8.85 1.68
CA ASP A 52 8.23 10.28 1.40
C ASP A 52 7.99 10.60 -0.09
N CYS A 53 8.57 9.81 -0.98
CA CYS A 53 8.39 9.96 -2.42
C CYS A 53 6.90 9.78 -2.81
N VAL A 54 6.23 8.76 -2.27
CA VAL A 54 4.81 8.52 -2.54
C VAL A 54 3.95 9.67 -1.98
N ARG A 55 4.26 10.14 -0.77
CA ARG A 55 3.55 11.28 -0.18
C ARG A 55 3.67 12.54 -1.04
N GLN A 56 4.87 12.85 -1.52
CA GLN A 56 5.11 14.00 -2.41
C GLN A 56 4.38 13.83 -3.75
N LYS A 57 4.52 12.68 -4.40
CA LYS A 57 3.91 12.43 -5.72
C LYS A 57 2.39 12.36 -5.67
N SER A 58 1.82 11.97 -4.54
CA SER A 58 0.37 11.93 -4.34
C SER A 58 -0.22 13.24 -3.84
N ASN A 59 0.59 14.31 -3.69
CA ASN A 59 0.17 15.57 -3.04
C ASN A 59 -0.43 15.32 -1.63
N GLY A 60 0.19 14.44 -0.86
CA GLY A 60 -0.24 14.11 0.49
C GLY A 60 -1.46 13.19 0.61
N ARG A 61 -2.05 12.73 -0.52
CA ARG A 61 -3.24 11.87 -0.51
C ARG A 61 -2.97 10.45 -0.04
N ILE A 62 -1.72 9.97 -0.21
CA ILE A 62 -1.30 8.64 0.21
C ILE A 62 -0.24 8.81 1.30
N ASN A 63 -0.57 8.34 2.51
CA ASN A 63 0.33 8.38 3.65
C ASN A 63 0.79 6.96 3.96
N ILE A 64 2.04 6.63 3.60
CA ILE A 64 2.67 5.36 3.94
C ILE A 64 3.48 5.55 5.21
N LYS A 65 3.26 4.70 6.22
CA LYS A 65 4.00 4.70 7.46
C LYS A 65 4.85 3.45 7.58
N PRO A 66 6.19 3.59 7.60
CA PRO A 66 7.09 2.47 7.85
C PRO A 66 7.03 2.03 9.31
N TYR A 67 6.98 0.72 9.55
CA TYR A 67 7.07 0.06 10.83
C TYR A 67 8.30 -0.85 10.85
N PHE A 68 9.27 -0.52 11.68
CA PHE A 68 10.59 -1.15 11.70
C PHE A 68 10.70 -2.25 12.75
N GLY A 69 11.73 -3.12 12.65
CA GLY A 69 12.03 -4.11 13.67
C GLY A 69 10.99 -5.21 13.81
N ALA A 70 10.27 -5.53 12.74
CA ALA A 70 9.21 -6.54 12.74
C ALA A 70 8.08 -6.27 13.76
N GLN A 71 7.78 -5.01 14.08
CA GLN A 71 6.79 -4.61 15.07
C GLN A 71 5.39 -5.16 14.77
N LEU A 72 4.97 -5.15 13.49
CA LEU A 72 3.63 -5.58 13.11
C LEU A 72 3.40 -7.09 13.20
N MET A 73 4.45 -7.88 13.41
CA MET A 73 4.41 -9.34 13.46
C MET A 73 5.04 -9.92 14.72
N ALA A 74 5.20 -9.10 15.77
CA ALA A 74 5.78 -9.51 17.06
C ALA A 74 7.10 -10.30 16.91
N GLY A 75 7.98 -9.86 16.00
CA GLY A 75 9.27 -10.48 15.72
C GLY A 75 9.23 -11.70 14.78
N LYS A 76 8.07 -12.22 14.43
CA LYS A 76 7.92 -13.40 13.54
C LYS A 76 8.00 -13.01 12.06
N GLN A 77 9.20 -12.86 11.52
CA GLN A 77 9.46 -12.41 10.14
C GLN A 77 8.77 -13.26 9.07
N THR A 78 8.64 -14.57 9.29
CA THR A 78 7.98 -15.49 8.35
C THR A 78 6.46 -15.29 8.26
N SER A 79 5.86 -14.54 9.20
CA SER A 79 4.42 -14.24 9.19
C SER A 79 4.07 -13.01 8.34
N GLU A 80 5.05 -12.26 7.87
CA GLU A 80 4.86 -10.99 7.15
C GLU A 80 4.00 -11.18 5.89
N LEU A 81 4.34 -12.15 5.05
CA LEU A 81 3.57 -12.44 3.84
C LEU A 81 2.11 -12.79 4.14
N LEU A 82 1.86 -13.53 5.22
CA LEU A 82 0.50 -13.86 5.65
C LEU A 82 -0.29 -12.61 6.05
N LEU A 83 0.34 -11.66 6.73
CA LEU A 83 -0.30 -10.40 7.13
C LEU A 83 -0.61 -9.51 5.91
N VAL A 84 0.28 -9.47 4.90
CA VAL A 84 0.00 -8.82 3.62
C VAL A 84 -1.20 -9.46 2.92
N ARG A 85 -1.21 -10.80 2.80
CA ARG A 85 -2.31 -11.53 2.16
C ARG A 85 -3.66 -11.32 2.85
N ARG A 86 -3.65 -11.13 4.17
CA ARG A 86 -4.87 -10.84 4.97
C ARG A 86 -5.27 -9.36 4.95
N GLY A 87 -4.48 -8.48 4.34
CA GLY A 87 -4.71 -7.05 4.32
C GLY A 87 -4.47 -6.35 5.67
N ALA A 88 -3.81 -7.01 6.63
CA ALA A 88 -3.43 -6.42 7.91
C ALA A 88 -2.29 -5.40 7.77
N ILE A 89 -1.42 -5.60 6.78
CA ILE A 89 -0.41 -4.65 6.31
C ILE A 89 -0.55 -4.47 4.80
N ASP A 90 -0.23 -3.27 4.30
CA ASP A 90 -0.46 -2.92 2.90
C ASP A 90 0.79 -3.16 2.05
N PHE A 91 1.96 -2.96 2.62
CA PHE A 91 3.27 -3.11 1.96
C PHE A 91 4.25 -3.83 2.88
N ALA A 92 5.17 -4.58 2.28
CA ALA A 92 6.28 -5.19 2.99
C ALA A 92 7.59 -5.04 2.20
N LEU A 93 8.66 -4.73 2.91
CA LEU A 93 10.02 -4.75 2.39
C LEU A 93 10.76 -5.90 3.08
N ALA A 94 10.88 -7.02 2.39
CA ALA A 94 11.38 -8.27 2.95
C ALA A 94 12.35 -8.99 2.00
N SER A 95 13.13 -9.92 2.57
CA SER A 95 13.95 -10.85 1.81
C SER A 95 13.10 -12.01 1.28
N THR A 96 13.40 -12.48 0.07
CA THR A 96 12.79 -13.68 -0.52
C THR A 96 12.93 -14.91 0.37
N ILE A 97 14.02 -15.01 1.12
CA ILE A 97 14.27 -16.12 2.06
C ILE A 97 13.24 -16.16 3.21
N ASN A 98 12.78 -15.00 3.68
CA ASN A 98 11.78 -14.93 4.74
C ASN A 98 10.39 -15.41 4.27
N TRP A 99 10.12 -15.33 2.98
CA TRP A 99 8.85 -15.72 2.39
C TRP A 99 8.88 -17.12 1.77
N SER A 100 10.09 -17.70 1.57
CA SER A 100 10.27 -19.03 0.98
C SER A 100 9.58 -20.18 1.73
N PRO A 101 9.34 -20.13 3.06
CA PRO A 101 8.53 -21.16 3.72
C PRO A 101 7.09 -21.25 3.20
N GLN A 102 6.55 -20.13 2.64
CA GLN A 102 5.20 -20.04 2.10
C GLN A 102 5.17 -20.09 0.58
N ILE A 103 6.24 -19.65 -0.09
CA ILE A 103 6.41 -19.64 -1.56
C ILE A 103 7.76 -20.28 -1.84
N LYS A 104 7.74 -21.59 -2.10
CA LYS A 104 8.96 -22.42 -2.23
C LYS A 104 9.85 -21.98 -3.41
N GLU A 105 9.26 -21.43 -4.45
CA GLU A 105 9.94 -20.90 -5.65
C GLU A 105 10.92 -19.79 -5.32
N LEU A 106 10.70 -19.06 -4.25
CA LEU A 106 11.61 -18.00 -3.80
C LEU A 106 12.98 -18.52 -3.32
N ASN A 107 13.09 -19.82 -3.02
CA ASN A 107 14.38 -20.45 -2.69
C ASN A 107 15.34 -20.48 -3.89
N LEU A 108 14.85 -20.39 -5.12
CA LEU A 108 15.71 -20.39 -6.30
C LEU A 108 16.77 -19.29 -6.25
N THR A 109 16.40 -18.11 -5.72
CA THR A 109 17.32 -16.97 -5.60
C THR A 109 18.40 -17.15 -4.53
N ALA A 110 18.22 -18.12 -3.64
CA ALA A 110 19.17 -18.45 -2.57
C ALA A 110 20.12 -19.59 -2.95
N LEU A 111 19.96 -20.20 -4.14
CA LEU A 111 20.85 -21.28 -4.59
C LEU A 111 22.23 -20.71 -4.95
N PRO A 112 23.31 -21.38 -4.50
CA PRO A 112 24.66 -21.02 -4.90
C PRO A 112 24.78 -21.04 -6.43
N PHE A 113 25.47 -20.06 -6.99
CA PHE A 113 25.74 -19.93 -8.43
C PHE A 113 24.51 -19.79 -9.35
N PHE A 114 23.31 -19.61 -8.78
CA PHE A 114 22.09 -19.40 -9.57
C PHE A 114 22.09 -18.03 -10.28
N VAL A 115 22.62 -17.01 -9.64
CA VAL A 115 22.83 -15.69 -10.24
C VAL A 115 24.30 -15.56 -10.57
N ALA A 116 24.62 -15.37 -11.85
CA ALA A 116 26.00 -15.09 -12.27
C ALA A 116 26.46 -13.79 -11.60
N ASN A 117 27.60 -13.85 -10.90
CA ASN A 117 28.22 -12.63 -10.37
C ASN A 117 28.71 -11.78 -11.54
N ASN A 118 28.26 -10.55 -11.57
CA ASN A 118 28.87 -9.50 -12.37
C ASN A 118 29.97 -8.83 -11.55
#